data_cca5ff431333b65c464cf5adf74cff65
#
_entry.id   cca5ff431333b65c464cf5adf74cff65
#
_cell.length_a   1.000
_cell.length_b   1.000
_cell.length_c   1.000
_cell.angle_alpha   90.00
_cell.angle_beta   90.00
_cell.angle_gamma   90.00
#
_symmetry.space_group_name_H-M   'P 1'
#
loop_
_entity.id
_entity.type
_entity.pdbx_description
1 polymer ?
#
loop_
_entity_poly.entity_id
_entity_poly.type
_entity_poly.pdbx_seq_one_letter_code
_entity_poly.pdbx_strand_id
1 'polypeptide(L)'
;PIVGGSILSHSHFQGGRYVFPMQKAHIAVPLRNARYTGVKAGIVNWPVSTVRLVGRSSQEVQNAADDILRTWRDYSDTSVDIIAHTGDTPHNTVTPILHYDENDGYILDLALRNNRTTEQYPDGIFHPHKEYHNIKKENIGLIEVMGLATPPA
;
A
#
# COMPACT_ATOMS: atom_id res chain seq x y z
N PRO A 1 5.11 -11.32 -7.58
CA PRO A 1 5.79 -10.46 -6.60
C PRO A 1 5.94 -11.14 -5.28
N ILE A 2 7.20 -11.25 -4.89
CA ILE A 2 7.68 -11.99 -3.72
C ILE A 2 7.58 -11.10 -2.47
N VAL A 3 6.47 -10.43 -2.22
CA VAL A 3 6.38 -9.52 -1.09
C VAL A 3 5.42 -10.04 -0.05
N GLY A 4 5.92 -10.07 1.19
CA GLY A 4 5.09 -10.25 2.36
C GLY A 4 4.58 -11.66 2.60
N GLY A 5 5.39 -12.69 2.32
CA GLY A 5 5.01 -14.07 2.63
C GLY A 5 3.77 -14.53 1.87
N SER A 6 3.63 -14.09 0.62
CA SER A 6 2.49 -14.43 -0.22
C SER A 6 2.42 -15.93 -0.44
N ILE A 7 1.37 -16.54 0.04
CA ILE A 7 1.02 -17.92 -0.30
C ILE A 7 0.25 -17.84 -1.62
N LEU A 8 0.86 -18.30 -2.71
CA LEU A 8 0.27 -18.16 -4.05
C LEU A 8 -0.94 -19.07 -4.29
N SER A 9 -1.11 -20.08 -3.45
CA SER A 9 -2.18 -21.09 -3.60
C SER A 9 -3.54 -20.67 -3.03
N HIS A 10 -3.59 -19.63 -2.19
CA HIS A 10 -4.85 -19.13 -1.62
C HIS A 10 -4.72 -17.68 -1.14
N SER A 11 -5.86 -17.00 -1.02
CA SER A 11 -5.94 -15.70 -0.36
C SER A 11 -5.96 -15.87 1.15
N HIS A 12 -5.22 -15.03 1.88
CA HIS A 12 -5.25 -14.99 3.34
C HIS A 12 -5.21 -13.57 3.84
N PHE A 13 -5.65 -13.38 5.08
CA PHE A 13 -5.63 -12.11 5.77
C PHE A 13 -4.78 -12.22 7.03
N GLN A 14 -4.05 -11.16 7.35
CA GLN A 14 -3.36 -10.99 8.62
C GLN A 14 -4.16 -10.01 9.47
N GLY A 15 -4.39 -10.37 10.74
CA GLY A 15 -5.17 -9.52 11.65
C GLY A 15 -4.63 -9.58 13.06
N GLY A 16 -4.89 -8.53 13.84
CA GLY A 16 -4.47 -8.42 15.23
C GLY A 16 -4.92 -7.12 15.88
N ARG A 17 -4.59 -6.95 17.17
CA ARG A 17 -4.95 -5.77 17.95
C ARG A 17 -3.79 -4.80 18.17
N TYR A 18 -2.64 -5.09 17.59
CA TYR A 18 -1.48 -4.20 17.72
C TYR A 18 -1.70 -2.92 16.93
N VAL A 19 -1.45 -1.78 17.56
CA VAL A 19 -1.55 -0.46 16.92
C VAL A 19 -0.21 -0.09 16.32
N PHE A 20 -0.10 -0.18 15.01
CA PHE A 20 1.13 0.10 14.27
C PHE A 20 1.39 1.62 14.15
N PRO A 21 2.67 2.03 14.01
CA PRO A 21 3.04 3.43 13.80
C PRO A 21 2.29 4.10 12.64
N MET A 22 2.09 3.39 11.52
CA MET A 22 1.35 3.88 10.37
C MET A 22 -0.08 4.33 10.70
N GLN A 23 -0.77 3.65 11.61
CA GLN A 23 -2.13 4.01 12.01
C GLN A 23 -2.18 5.38 12.70
N LYS A 24 -1.08 5.79 13.35
CA LYS A 24 -0.94 7.08 14.03
C LYS A 24 -0.47 8.21 13.10
N ALA A 25 -0.04 7.89 11.88
CA ALA A 25 0.41 8.88 10.92
C ALA A 25 -0.77 9.74 10.44
N HIS A 26 -0.54 11.04 10.31
CA HIS A 26 -1.55 12.00 9.86
C HIS A 26 -1.62 12.08 8.32
N ILE A 27 -2.74 12.58 7.82
CA ILE A 27 -2.88 12.94 6.41
C ILE A 27 -2.09 14.23 6.18
N ALA A 28 -1.06 14.16 5.33
CA ALA A 28 -0.25 15.31 4.94
C ALA A 28 -0.93 16.15 3.86
N VAL A 29 -1.58 15.49 2.89
CA VAL A 29 -2.26 16.16 1.78
C VAL A 29 -3.70 15.64 1.68
N PRO A 30 -4.71 16.47 2.03
CA PRO A 30 -6.10 16.07 1.86
C PRO A 30 -6.46 16.02 0.38
N LEU A 31 -7.18 14.97 -0.01
CA LEU A 31 -7.72 14.82 -1.36
C LEU A 31 -9.22 15.18 -1.36
N ARG A 32 -9.64 15.95 -2.35
CA ARG A 32 -11.07 16.25 -2.55
C ARG A 32 -11.70 15.12 -3.34
N ASN A 33 -12.81 14.62 -2.82
CA ASN A 33 -13.61 13.61 -3.48
C ASN A 33 -15.06 14.07 -3.56
N ALA A 34 -15.55 14.37 -4.76
CA ALA A 34 -16.92 14.80 -4.99
C ALA A 34 -17.91 13.63 -5.10
N ARG A 35 -17.42 12.41 -5.38
CA ARG A 35 -18.27 11.23 -5.63
C ARG A 35 -18.68 10.52 -4.34
N TYR A 36 -17.80 10.49 -3.35
CA TYR A 36 -18.03 9.80 -2.08
C TYR A 36 -17.97 10.81 -0.93
N THR A 37 -19.05 11.57 -0.75
CA THR A 37 -19.09 12.69 0.21
C THR A 37 -18.96 12.27 1.67
N GLY A 38 -19.30 11.00 1.98
CA GLY A 38 -19.13 10.38 3.29
C GLY A 38 -17.72 9.84 3.55
N VAL A 39 -16.80 9.93 2.55
CA VAL A 39 -15.43 9.43 2.68
C VAL A 39 -14.43 10.58 2.62
N LYS A 40 -13.68 10.77 3.69
CA LYS A 40 -12.48 11.62 3.70
C LYS A 40 -11.33 10.85 3.07
N ALA A 41 -10.55 11.50 2.20
CA ALA A 41 -9.39 10.89 1.55
C ALA A 41 -8.16 11.80 1.67
N GLY A 42 -6.98 11.21 1.69
CA GLY A 42 -5.72 11.97 1.71
C GLY A 42 -4.48 11.10 1.62
N ILE A 43 -3.37 11.77 1.28
CA ILE A 43 -2.04 11.15 1.28
C ILE A 43 -1.50 11.17 2.72
N VAL A 44 -1.10 10.02 3.21
CA VAL A 44 -0.53 9.85 4.56
C VAL A 44 0.93 10.34 4.58
N ASN A 45 1.33 11.00 5.65
CA ASN A 45 2.75 11.29 5.92
C ASN A 45 3.48 10.00 6.32
N TRP A 46 3.85 9.21 5.31
CA TRP A 46 4.43 7.89 5.49
C TRP A 46 5.48 7.61 4.40
N PRO A 47 6.56 6.85 4.69
CA PRO A 47 7.61 6.57 3.70
C PRO A 47 7.11 5.85 2.45
N VAL A 48 6.11 4.96 2.60
CA VAL A 48 5.45 4.30 1.46
C VAL A 48 4.28 5.14 1.01
N SER A 49 4.18 5.44 -0.28
CA SER A 49 3.06 6.20 -0.86
C SER A 49 1.73 5.54 -0.52
N THR A 50 0.95 6.21 0.32
CA THR A 50 -0.28 5.64 0.89
C THR A 50 -1.43 6.61 0.80
N VAL A 51 -2.55 6.14 0.28
CA VAL A 51 -3.83 6.86 0.31
C VAL A 51 -4.66 6.33 1.47
N ARG A 52 -5.06 7.20 2.40
CA ARG A 52 -5.98 6.87 3.50
C ARG A 52 -7.39 7.29 3.14
N LEU A 53 -8.33 6.37 3.34
CA LEU A 53 -9.77 6.60 3.24
C LEU A 53 -10.38 6.44 4.63
N VAL A 54 -11.25 7.37 5.01
CA VAL A 54 -11.93 7.36 6.33
C VAL A 54 -13.42 7.60 6.12
N GLY A 55 -14.26 6.70 6.62
CA GLY A 55 -15.71 6.84 6.48
C GLY A 55 -16.49 5.86 7.36
N ARG A 56 -17.75 6.22 7.65
CA ARG A 56 -18.61 5.38 8.47
C ARG A 56 -19.32 4.27 7.70
N SER A 57 -19.47 4.43 6.40
CA SER A 57 -20.05 3.42 5.51
C SER A 57 -18.92 2.55 4.92
N SER A 58 -18.90 1.27 5.29
CA SER A 58 -17.95 0.31 4.70
C SER A 58 -18.10 0.23 3.18
N GLN A 59 -19.33 0.32 2.68
CA GLN A 59 -19.61 0.26 1.24
C GLN A 59 -19.03 1.47 0.49
N GLU A 60 -19.17 2.69 1.04
CA GLU A 60 -18.59 3.88 0.41
C GLU A 60 -17.07 3.86 0.42
N VAL A 61 -16.46 3.42 1.55
CA VAL A 61 -15.01 3.26 1.65
C VAL A 61 -14.50 2.22 0.64
N GLN A 62 -15.20 1.09 0.51
CA GLN A 62 -14.87 0.06 -0.46
C GLN A 62 -14.99 0.56 -1.90
N ASN A 63 -16.07 1.26 -2.24
CA ASN A 63 -16.28 1.79 -3.58
C ASN A 63 -15.19 2.82 -3.96
N ALA A 64 -14.83 3.70 -3.01
CA ALA A 64 -13.75 4.67 -3.20
C ALA A 64 -12.40 3.97 -3.39
N ALA A 65 -12.12 2.91 -2.63
CA ALA A 65 -10.91 2.11 -2.76
C ALA A 65 -10.83 1.40 -4.12
N ASP A 66 -11.93 0.86 -4.61
CA ASP A 66 -12.00 0.19 -5.91
C ASP A 66 -11.73 1.18 -7.06
N ASP A 67 -12.30 2.38 -7.01
CA ASP A 67 -12.01 3.44 -8.00
C ASP A 67 -10.53 3.83 -7.99
N ILE A 68 -9.91 3.96 -6.81
CA ILE A 68 -8.47 4.25 -6.69
C ILE A 68 -7.66 3.09 -7.28
N LEU A 69 -7.98 1.85 -6.93
CA LEU A 69 -7.28 0.68 -7.45
C LEU A 69 -7.36 0.58 -8.98
N ARG A 70 -8.54 0.81 -9.55
CA ARG A 70 -8.72 0.82 -11.01
C ARG A 70 -7.88 1.90 -11.67
N THR A 71 -7.92 3.11 -11.14
CA THR A 71 -7.11 4.23 -11.66
C THR A 71 -5.62 3.94 -11.55
N TRP A 72 -5.19 3.41 -10.39
CA TRP A 72 -3.79 3.08 -10.16
C TRP A 72 -3.28 1.98 -11.09
N ARG A 73 -4.10 0.97 -11.38
CA ARG A 73 -3.70 -0.15 -12.26
C ARG A 73 -3.21 0.30 -13.63
N ASP A 74 -3.78 1.38 -14.17
CA ASP A 74 -3.46 1.89 -15.50
C ASP A 74 -2.58 3.15 -15.47
N TYR A 75 -2.19 3.61 -14.27
CA TYR A 75 -1.39 4.80 -14.11
C TYR A 75 0.07 4.56 -14.41
N SER A 76 0.66 5.41 -15.27
CA SER A 76 2.10 5.44 -15.52
C SER A 76 2.64 6.85 -15.39
N ASP A 77 3.80 6.97 -14.78
CA ASP A 77 4.60 8.20 -14.70
C ASP A 77 6.07 7.86 -14.90
N THR A 78 6.54 8.07 -16.12
CA THR A 78 7.92 7.74 -16.51
C THR A 78 8.96 8.61 -15.82
N SER A 79 8.57 9.78 -15.31
CA SER A 79 9.50 10.69 -14.62
C SER A 79 9.98 10.13 -13.28
N VAL A 80 9.23 9.18 -12.71
CA VAL A 80 9.52 8.50 -11.45
C VAL A 80 9.54 6.97 -11.61
N ASP A 81 9.77 6.48 -12.84
CA ASP A 81 9.87 5.05 -13.17
C ASP A 81 8.61 4.21 -12.89
N ILE A 82 7.46 4.82 -12.70
CA ILE A 82 6.19 4.11 -12.57
C ILE A 82 5.67 3.74 -13.97
N ILE A 83 5.67 2.46 -14.28
CA ILE A 83 5.13 1.89 -15.51
C ILE A 83 4.05 0.90 -15.11
N ALA A 84 2.82 1.10 -15.60
CA ALA A 84 1.67 0.26 -15.24
C ALA A 84 1.79 -1.17 -15.78
N HIS A 85 2.27 -1.33 -17.02
CA HIS A 85 2.35 -2.61 -17.71
C HIS A 85 3.64 -2.74 -18.51
N THR A 86 4.14 -3.97 -18.68
CA THR A 86 5.13 -4.35 -19.69
C THR A 86 4.55 -5.48 -20.53
N GLY A 87 4.17 -5.17 -21.78
CA GLY A 87 3.29 -6.06 -22.54
C GLY A 87 2.00 -6.32 -21.77
N ASP A 88 1.65 -7.59 -21.58
CA ASP A 88 0.45 -8.00 -20.83
C ASP A 88 0.68 -8.13 -19.32
N THR A 89 1.89 -7.86 -18.82
CA THR A 89 2.21 -8.01 -17.41
C THR A 89 1.89 -6.73 -16.62
N PRO A 90 0.91 -6.74 -15.70
CA PRO A 90 0.60 -5.60 -14.86
C PRO A 90 1.60 -5.46 -13.71
N HIS A 91 1.94 -4.23 -13.34
CA HIS A 91 2.88 -3.93 -12.27
C HIS A 91 2.23 -3.23 -11.08
N ASN A 92 1.20 -2.43 -11.31
CA ASN A 92 0.55 -1.65 -10.27
C ASN A 92 -0.44 -2.49 -9.45
N THR A 93 -0.31 -2.43 -8.13
CA THR A 93 -1.20 -3.03 -7.16
C THR A 93 -1.24 -2.21 -5.89
N VAL A 94 -2.08 -2.61 -4.93
CA VAL A 94 -2.14 -2.00 -3.60
C VAL A 94 -2.02 -3.07 -2.53
N THR A 95 -1.50 -2.68 -1.37
CA THR A 95 -1.63 -3.44 -0.13
C THR A 95 -2.67 -2.74 0.74
N PRO A 96 -3.88 -3.30 0.89
CA PRO A 96 -4.91 -2.70 1.72
C PRO A 96 -4.68 -3.03 3.20
N ILE A 97 -4.78 -2.02 4.06
CA ILE A 97 -4.65 -2.14 5.51
C ILE A 97 -5.87 -1.47 6.14
N LEU A 98 -6.75 -2.27 6.74
CA LEU A 98 -7.99 -1.80 7.31
C LEU A 98 -7.96 -1.89 8.84
N HIS A 99 -8.44 -0.83 9.50
CA HIS A 99 -8.82 -0.86 10.90
C HIS A 99 -10.13 -0.08 11.13
N TYR A 100 -10.72 -0.26 12.29
CA TYR A 100 -11.94 0.43 12.69
C TYR A 100 -11.67 1.25 13.96
N ASP A 101 -12.14 2.48 13.97
CA ASP A 101 -12.14 3.38 15.12
C ASP A 101 -13.58 3.82 15.43
N GLU A 102 -13.96 3.87 16.71
CA GLU A 102 -15.33 4.21 17.11
C GLU A 102 -15.73 5.64 16.73
N ASN A 103 -14.76 6.57 16.69
CA ASN A 103 -15.01 7.96 16.33
C ASN A 103 -15.03 8.19 14.82
N ASP A 104 -14.09 7.57 14.09
CA ASP A 104 -13.86 7.81 12.67
C ASP A 104 -14.50 6.76 11.75
N GLY A 105 -14.83 5.58 12.27
CA GLY A 105 -15.38 4.46 11.52
C GLY A 105 -14.30 3.62 10.86
N TYR A 106 -14.50 3.25 9.60
CA TYR A 106 -13.55 2.47 8.80
C TYR A 106 -12.42 3.36 8.31
N ILE A 107 -11.19 2.96 8.60
CA ILE A 107 -9.96 3.61 8.14
C ILE A 107 -9.21 2.60 7.28
N LEU A 108 -9.14 2.88 5.98
CA LEU A 108 -8.50 2.01 4.99
C LEU A 108 -7.30 2.73 4.37
N ASP A 109 -6.12 2.20 4.64
CA ASP A 109 -4.87 2.63 4.03
C ASP A 109 -4.57 1.77 2.80
N LEU A 110 -4.40 2.41 1.66
CA LEU A 110 -4.01 1.79 0.40
C LEU A 110 -2.53 2.13 0.13
N ALA A 111 -1.62 1.25 0.52
CA ALA A 111 -0.22 1.40 0.17
C ALA A 111 -0.04 1.07 -1.32
N LEU A 112 0.33 2.07 -2.11
CA LEU A 112 0.52 1.94 -3.56
C LEU A 112 1.82 1.20 -3.84
N ARG A 113 1.76 0.27 -4.78
CA ARG A 113 2.89 -0.59 -5.13
C ARG A 113 3.04 -0.70 -6.64
N ASN A 114 4.28 -0.71 -7.10
CA ASN A 114 4.64 -1.11 -8.45
C ASN A 114 5.67 -2.23 -8.37
N ASN A 115 5.34 -3.38 -8.94
CA ASN A 115 6.14 -4.61 -8.84
C ASN A 115 7.03 -4.83 -10.08
N ARG A 116 7.33 -3.79 -10.85
CA ARG A 116 8.19 -3.88 -12.02
C ARG A 116 9.60 -4.30 -11.63
N THR A 117 10.16 -5.23 -12.38
CA THR A 117 11.53 -5.72 -12.25
C THR A 117 12.35 -5.33 -13.48
N THR A 118 13.66 -5.28 -13.34
CA THR A 118 14.64 -5.14 -14.43
C THR A 118 15.77 -6.12 -14.22
N GLU A 119 16.66 -6.31 -15.22
CA GLU A 119 17.87 -7.11 -15.03
C GLU A 119 18.75 -6.57 -13.90
N GLN A 120 18.80 -5.25 -13.75
CA GLN A 120 19.56 -4.60 -12.66
C GLN A 120 18.88 -4.79 -11.30
N TYR A 121 17.55 -4.81 -11.26
CA TYR A 121 16.74 -4.92 -10.04
C TYR A 121 15.74 -6.07 -10.14
N PRO A 122 16.21 -7.33 -10.06
CA PRO A 122 15.36 -8.51 -10.25
C PRO A 122 14.31 -8.70 -9.12
N ASP A 123 14.55 -8.13 -7.94
CA ASP A 123 13.64 -8.17 -6.80
C ASP A 123 12.57 -7.05 -6.85
N GLY A 124 12.71 -6.11 -7.79
CA GLY A 124 11.82 -4.96 -7.98
C GLY A 124 12.56 -3.63 -7.92
N ILE A 125 12.18 -2.67 -8.77
CA ILE A 125 12.84 -1.36 -8.86
C ILE A 125 12.65 -0.55 -7.56
N PHE A 126 11.50 -0.71 -6.92
CA PHE A 126 11.15 -0.04 -5.66
C PHE A 126 11.37 -0.92 -4.42
N HIS A 127 11.97 -2.10 -4.60
CA HIS A 127 12.38 -2.95 -3.49
C HIS A 127 13.73 -2.47 -2.94
N PRO A 128 14.02 -2.65 -1.63
CA PRO A 128 15.35 -2.34 -1.09
C PRO A 128 16.45 -3.04 -1.90
N HIS A 129 17.40 -2.26 -2.41
CA HIS A 129 18.47 -2.77 -3.24
C HIS A 129 19.51 -3.52 -2.40
N LYS A 130 20.34 -4.33 -3.06
CA LYS A 130 21.32 -5.24 -2.42
C LYS A 130 22.26 -4.54 -1.44
N GLU A 131 22.63 -3.28 -1.68
CA GLU A 131 23.46 -2.49 -0.78
C GLU A 131 22.83 -2.25 0.60
N TYR A 132 21.51 -2.42 0.73
CA TYR A 132 20.78 -2.26 1.99
C TYR A 132 20.43 -3.60 2.67
N HIS A 133 20.83 -4.74 2.11
CA HIS A 133 20.51 -6.06 2.66
C HIS A 133 21.25 -6.37 3.98
N ASN A 134 22.24 -5.56 4.34
CA ASN A 134 22.84 -5.58 5.68
C ASN A 134 21.87 -5.09 6.78
N ILE A 135 20.85 -4.30 6.39
CA ILE A 135 19.80 -3.83 7.31
C ILE A 135 18.69 -4.87 7.40
N LYS A 136 18.24 -5.39 6.24
CA LYS A 136 17.27 -6.47 6.14
C LYS A 136 17.46 -7.24 4.84
N LYS A 137 17.75 -8.53 4.97
CA LYS A 137 17.98 -9.43 3.83
C LYS A 137 16.67 -10.07 3.32
N GLU A 138 15.72 -10.25 4.23
CA GLU A 138 14.44 -10.90 3.91
C GLU A 138 13.46 -9.92 3.25
N ASN A 139 12.44 -10.47 2.61
CA ASN A 139 11.39 -9.67 1.98
C ASN A 139 10.67 -8.78 2.98
N ILE A 140 10.36 -7.55 2.57
CA ILE A 140 9.54 -6.62 3.35
C ILE A 140 8.12 -7.16 3.47
N GLY A 141 7.68 -7.45 4.68
CA GLY A 141 6.34 -7.89 4.99
C GLY A 141 5.36 -6.76 5.28
N LEU A 142 4.11 -7.12 5.55
CA LEU A 142 3.06 -6.16 5.88
C LEU A 142 3.39 -5.37 7.16
N ILE A 143 3.97 -6.03 8.16
CA ILE A 143 4.29 -5.40 9.45
C ILE A 143 5.38 -4.33 9.32
N GLU A 144 6.36 -4.54 8.43
CA GLU A 144 7.38 -3.52 8.14
C GLU A 144 6.79 -2.35 7.36
N VAL A 145 5.88 -2.61 6.41
CA VAL A 145 5.13 -1.55 5.72
C VAL A 145 4.39 -0.67 6.72
N MET A 146 3.86 -1.26 7.79
CA MET A 146 3.17 -0.55 8.88
C MET A 146 4.12 0.06 9.93
N GLY A 147 5.44 -0.06 9.76
CA GLY A 147 6.46 0.62 10.56
C GLY A 147 6.98 -0.15 11.77
N LEU A 148 6.81 -1.48 11.81
CA LEU A 148 7.45 -2.32 12.82
C LEU A 148 8.73 -2.93 12.23
N ALA A 149 9.88 -2.45 12.69
CA ALA A 149 11.16 -3.04 12.31
C ALA A 149 11.33 -4.42 12.94
N THR A 150 11.54 -5.44 12.11
CA THR A 150 11.98 -6.76 12.55
C THR A 150 13.47 -6.88 12.22
N PRO A 151 14.37 -6.80 13.22
CA PRO A 151 15.80 -6.99 12.95
C PRO A 151 16.05 -8.40 12.42
N PRO A 152 17.11 -8.60 11.61
CA PRO A 152 17.53 -9.93 11.22
C PRO A 152 17.88 -10.74 12.47
N ALA A 153 17.54 -12.03 12.44
CA ALA A 153 17.86 -12.98 13.51
C ALA A 153 19.37 -13.24 13.59
#